data_6eaf7098d7e56c9c791ff54054ca4563
#
_entry.id   6eaf7098d7e56c9c791ff54054ca4563
#
_cell.length_a   1.000
_cell.length_b   1.000
_cell.length_c   1.000
_cell.angle_alpha   90.00
_cell.angle_beta   90.00
_cell.angle_gamma   90.00
#
_symmetry.space_group_name_H-M   'P 1'
#
loop_
_entity.id
_entity.type
_entity.pdbx_description
1 polymer ?
#
loop_
_entity_poly.entity_id
_entity_poly.type
_entity_poly.pdbx_seq_one_letter_code
_entity_poly.pdbx_strand_id
1 'polypeptide(L)'
;MKRSEINKVIRDMEKLLSECHFYLPEFASWSPDKWKNVKSDAQEIIDNRLGWDITDYGTGRFMEYGFSLFTIRNGNVKAPDKYPKPYAEKVLMLYPGQFAPTHYHWNKMEDIINRGGNDIYITVWNGSEDNQKLDTDVTVSSDGIKKTVKAGGKILLHPGESITITPYLYHNFITNTSGGPVLLGEVSMCNDDENDNNFFDKIGRFPEIEEDEKPYRLLCFEYPK
;
A
#
# COMPACT_ATOMS: atom_id res chain seq x y z
N MET A 1 9.99 -14.49 1.48
CA MET A 1 8.62 -15.08 1.62
C MET A 1 8.49 -16.32 0.77
N LYS A 2 7.68 -17.30 1.19
CA LYS A 2 7.29 -18.43 0.33
C LYS A 2 6.17 -18.04 -0.63
N ARG A 3 6.16 -18.63 -1.82
CA ARG A 3 5.07 -18.45 -2.79
C ARG A 3 3.71 -18.88 -2.22
N SER A 4 3.68 -19.98 -1.46
CA SER A 4 2.49 -20.45 -0.76
C SER A 4 1.92 -19.41 0.22
N GLU A 5 2.78 -18.68 0.91
CA GLU A 5 2.41 -17.56 1.79
C GLU A 5 1.79 -16.40 0.99
N ILE A 6 2.44 -15.98 -0.08
CA ILE A 6 1.95 -14.93 -0.98
C ILE A 6 0.58 -15.30 -1.54
N ASN A 7 0.42 -16.53 -2.02
CA ASN A 7 -0.85 -17.05 -2.54
C ASN A 7 -1.96 -17.02 -1.49
N LYS A 8 -1.63 -17.38 -0.24
CA LYS A 8 -2.58 -17.31 0.89
C LYS A 8 -3.00 -15.87 1.17
N VAL A 9 -2.04 -14.96 1.24
CA VAL A 9 -2.31 -13.53 1.50
C VAL A 9 -3.25 -12.94 0.44
N ILE A 10 -3.02 -13.25 -0.85
CA ILE A 10 -3.90 -12.79 -1.93
C ILE A 10 -5.34 -13.33 -1.73
N ARG A 11 -5.50 -14.62 -1.40
CA ARG A 11 -6.84 -15.20 -1.14
C ARG A 11 -7.51 -14.57 0.08
N ASP A 12 -6.76 -14.31 1.14
CA ASP A 12 -7.29 -13.65 2.34
C ASP A 12 -7.75 -12.22 2.01
N MET A 13 -6.99 -11.50 1.19
CA MET A 13 -7.37 -10.16 0.74
C MET A 13 -8.59 -10.21 -0.21
N GLU A 14 -8.66 -11.16 -1.16
CA GLU A 14 -9.84 -11.36 -2.01
C GLU A 14 -11.11 -11.61 -1.16
N LYS A 15 -10.97 -12.39 -0.07
CA LYS A 15 -12.06 -12.65 0.88
C LYS A 15 -12.49 -11.36 1.59
N LEU A 16 -11.55 -10.62 2.17
CA LEU A 16 -11.84 -9.35 2.88
C LEU A 16 -12.49 -8.32 1.94
N LEU A 17 -12.00 -8.20 0.70
CA LEU A 17 -12.58 -7.34 -0.33
C LEU A 17 -14.06 -7.70 -0.59
N SER A 18 -14.37 -9.00 -0.68
CA SER A 18 -15.74 -9.47 -0.85
C SER A 18 -16.62 -9.14 0.35
N GLU A 19 -16.12 -9.34 1.58
CA GLU A 19 -16.83 -9.02 2.83
C GLU A 19 -17.09 -7.51 2.96
N CYS A 20 -16.18 -6.68 2.48
CA CYS A 20 -16.33 -5.21 2.44
C CYS A 20 -17.07 -4.70 1.18
N HIS A 21 -17.59 -5.59 0.33
CA HIS A 21 -18.25 -5.24 -0.95
C HIS A 21 -17.40 -4.35 -1.87
N PHE A 22 -16.10 -4.53 -1.85
CA PHE A 22 -15.15 -3.80 -2.69
C PHE A 22 -14.72 -4.66 -3.87
N TYR A 23 -15.02 -4.21 -5.10
CA TYR A 23 -14.78 -4.99 -6.30
C TYR A 23 -13.54 -4.47 -7.04
N LEU A 24 -12.65 -5.41 -7.41
CA LEU A 24 -11.47 -5.12 -8.20
C LEU A 24 -11.74 -5.23 -9.71
N PRO A 25 -10.93 -4.59 -10.56
CA PRO A 25 -11.00 -4.77 -12.00
C PRO A 25 -10.65 -6.20 -12.42
N GLU A 26 -11.10 -6.61 -13.62
CA GLU A 26 -10.99 -7.99 -14.13
C GLU A 26 -9.56 -8.57 -14.03
N PHE A 27 -8.54 -7.75 -14.31
CA PHE A 27 -7.14 -8.22 -14.33
C PHE A 27 -6.63 -8.68 -12.94
N ALA A 28 -7.28 -8.30 -11.84
CA ALA A 28 -6.99 -8.83 -10.50
C ALA A 28 -7.18 -10.35 -10.43
N SER A 29 -8.09 -10.88 -11.23
CA SER A 29 -8.42 -12.31 -11.28
C SER A 29 -7.65 -13.10 -12.34
N TRP A 30 -6.82 -12.46 -13.15
CA TRP A 30 -6.12 -13.15 -14.23
C TRP A 30 -5.10 -14.15 -13.67
N SER A 31 -5.15 -15.36 -14.25
CA SER A 31 -4.18 -16.42 -13.94
C SER A 31 -2.82 -16.14 -14.60
N PRO A 32 -1.74 -16.76 -14.11
CA PRO A 32 -0.43 -16.70 -14.79
C PRO A 32 -0.48 -17.10 -16.28
N ASP A 33 -1.36 -18.04 -16.64
CA ASP A 33 -1.53 -18.46 -18.05
C ASP A 33 -2.30 -17.40 -18.87
N LYS A 34 -3.24 -16.69 -18.27
CA LYS A 34 -3.91 -15.55 -18.93
C LYS A 34 -2.88 -14.46 -19.25
N TRP A 35 -1.99 -14.14 -18.32
CA TRP A 35 -0.92 -13.15 -18.49
C TRP A 35 0.03 -13.47 -19.65
N LYS A 36 0.34 -14.75 -19.93
CA LYS A 36 1.15 -15.18 -21.08
C LYS A 36 0.53 -14.80 -22.43
N ASN A 37 -0.79 -14.58 -22.45
CA ASN A 37 -1.54 -14.27 -23.66
C ASN A 37 -2.04 -12.83 -23.71
N VAL A 38 -1.63 -11.99 -22.74
CA VAL A 38 -1.97 -10.55 -22.72
C VAL A 38 -1.24 -9.84 -23.84
N LYS A 39 -2.01 -9.08 -24.62
CA LYS A 39 -1.53 -8.30 -25.76
C LYS A 39 -1.17 -6.87 -25.35
N SER A 40 -0.63 -6.11 -26.30
CA SER A 40 -0.29 -4.68 -26.17
C SER A 40 -1.40 -3.80 -25.56
N ASP A 41 -2.66 -4.19 -25.67
CA ASP A 41 -3.79 -3.45 -25.09
C ASP A 41 -3.78 -3.38 -23.54
N ALA A 42 -3.04 -4.29 -22.88
CA ALA A 42 -2.84 -4.29 -21.45
C ALA A 42 -1.48 -3.67 -21.02
N GLN A 43 -0.79 -3.01 -21.93
CA GLN A 43 0.55 -2.45 -21.67
C GLN A 43 0.55 -1.42 -20.53
N GLU A 44 -0.53 -0.66 -20.37
CA GLU A 44 -0.67 0.29 -19.25
C GLU A 44 -0.58 -0.42 -17.88
N ILE A 45 -1.14 -1.61 -17.75
CA ILE A 45 -1.10 -2.38 -16.50
C ILE A 45 0.36 -2.72 -16.14
N ILE A 46 1.13 -3.14 -17.15
CA ILE A 46 2.54 -3.54 -16.99
C ILE A 46 3.41 -2.31 -16.71
N ASP A 47 3.31 -1.28 -17.54
CA ASP A 47 4.16 -0.08 -17.48
C ASP A 47 3.96 0.72 -16.20
N ASN A 48 2.72 0.75 -15.67
CA ASN A 48 2.36 1.49 -14.47
C ASN A 48 2.32 0.61 -13.22
N ARG A 49 2.77 -0.65 -13.32
CA ARG A 49 2.85 -1.62 -12.22
C ARG A 49 1.53 -1.76 -11.46
N LEU A 50 0.40 -1.85 -12.20
CA LEU A 50 -0.89 -2.10 -11.59
C LEU A 50 -0.98 -3.55 -11.14
N GLY A 51 -1.78 -3.85 -10.11
CA GLY A 51 -2.04 -5.20 -9.66
C GLY A 51 -1.50 -5.53 -8.27
N TRP A 52 -1.33 -6.82 -8.01
CA TRP A 52 -0.93 -7.36 -6.71
C TRP A 52 0.51 -7.02 -6.35
N ASP A 53 0.70 -6.61 -5.11
CA ASP A 53 2.02 -6.37 -4.52
C ASP A 53 1.99 -6.81 -3.05
N ILE A 54 2.78 -7.82 -2.72
CA ILE A 54 2.88 -8.40 -1.39
C ILE A 54 4.35 -8.34 -0.98
N THR A 55 4.64 -7.73 0.16
CA THR A 55 6.02 -7.55 0.61
C THR A 55 6.16 -7.73 2.12
N ASP A 56 7.25 -8.33 2.52
CA ASP A 56 7.77 -8.35 3.90
C ASP A 56 8.95 -7.40 4.07
N TYR A 57 9.16 -6.52 3.09
CA TYR A 57 10.29 -5.58 3.03
C TYR A 57 11.68 -6.26 3.10
N GLY A 58 11.77 -7.52 2.70
CA GLY A 58 13.00 -8.32 2.80
C GLY A 58 13.36 -8.78 4.22
N THR A 59 12.45 -8.65 5.17
CA THR A 59 12.68 -8.99 6.59
C THR A 59 12.53 -10.48 6.91
N GLY A 60 11.83 -11.23 6.06
CA GLY A 60 11.42 -12.62 6.35
C GLY A 60 10.33 -12.74 7.42
N ARG A 61 9.69 -11.64 7.83
CA ARG A 61 8.73 -11.57 8.95
C ARG A 61 7.42 -10.89 8.52
N PHE A 62 6.78 -11.42 7.47
CA PHE A 62 5.60 -10.81 6.87
C PHE A 62 4.49 -10.48 7.89
N MET A 63 4.20 -11.36 8.85
CA MET A 63 3.14 -11.14 9.84
C MET A 63 3.43 -10.03 10.85
N GLU A 64 4.70 -9.61 10.97
CA GLU A 64 5.09 -8.47 11.81
C GLU A 64 5.30 -7.22 10.96
N TYR A 65 6.14 -7.36 9.93
CA TYR A 65 6.50 -6.31 8.98
C TYR A 65 6.01 -6.72 7.60
N GLY A 66 4.81 -6.35 7.25
CA GLY A 66 4.24 -6.80 6.01
C GLY A 66 3.21 -5.82 5.46
N PHE A 67 3.05 -5.90 4.16
CA PHE A 67 2.13 -5.07 3.44
C PHE A 67 1.55 -5.85 2.27
N SER A 68 0.25 -5.81 2.10
CA SER A 68 -0.43 -6.37 0.95
C SER A 68 -1.31 -5.33 0.31
N LEU A 69 -1.15 -5.15 -0.98
CA LEU A 69 -1.91 -4.16 -1.72
C LEU A 69 -2.25 -4.64 -3.14
N PHE A 70 -3.24 -3.98 -3.71
CA PHE A 70 -3.57 -4.06 -5.12
C PHE A 70 -3.65 -2.64 -5.69
N THR A 71 -2.79 -2.32 -6.65
CA THR A 71 -2.84 -1.05 -7.38
C THR A 71 -3.91 -1.13 -8.45
N ILE A 72 -5.01 -0.40 -8.24
CA ILE A 72 -6.17 -0.39 -9.14
C ILE A 72 -5.88 0.46 -10.38
N ARG A 73 -5.27 1.62 -10.17
CA ARG A 73 -4.83 2.56 -11.19
C ARG A 73 -3.65 3.38 -10.73
N ASN A 74 -2.84 3.81 -11.68
CA ASN A 74 -1.73 4.72 -11.45
C ASN A 74 -1.43 5.47 -12.76
N GLY A 75 -0.92 6.68 -12.64
CA GLY A 75 -0.26 7.36 -13.76
C GLY A 75 1.20 6.89 -13.91
N ASN A 76 1.98 7.64 -14.67
CA ASN A 76 3.39 7.37 -14.81
C ASN A 76 4.19 8.68 -14.85
N VAL A 77 4.88 8.98 -13.76
CA VAL A 77 5.67 10.22 -13.64
C VAL A 77 6.85 10.27 -14.61
N LYS A 78 7.31 9.11 -15.10
CA LYS A 78 8.41 8.99 -16.07
C LYS A 78 7.92 9.06 -17.53
N ALA A 79 6.62 8.90 -17.77
CA ALA A 79 6.02 8.94 -19.10
C ALA A 79 4.62 9.62 -19.08
N PRO A 80 4.53 10.89 -18.61
CA PRO A 80 3.24 11.58 -18.42
C PRO A 80 2.49 11.81 -19.73
N ASP A 81 3.20 11.97 -20.84
CA ASP A 81 2.55 12.12 -22.16
C ASP A 81 1.86 10.84 -22.62
N LYS A 82 2.40 9.67 -22.25
CA LYS A 82 1.81 8.36 -22.58
C LYS A 82 0.70 7.98 -21.59
N TYR A 83 0.89 8.30 -20.31
CA TYR A 83 -0.01 7.94 -19.21
C TYR A 83 -0.35 9.18 -18.37
N PRO A 84 -1.30 10.01 -18.83
CA PRO A 84 -1.50 11.37 -18.30
C PRO A 84 -2.26 11.44 -16.98
N LYS A 85 -2.66 10.30 -16.37
CA LYS A 85 -3.31 10.32 -15.06
C LYS A 85 -2.39 10.92 -13.99
N PRO A 86 -2.77 12.00 -13.28
CA PRO A 86 -1.96 12.58 -12.22
C PRO A 86 -2.19 11.92 -10.84
N TYR A 87 -2.91 10.81 -10.77
CA TYR A 87 -3.36 10.16 -9.54
C TYR A 87 -3.18 8.66 -9.58
N ALA A 88 -3.20 8.06 -8.39
CA ALA A 88 -3.24 6.64 -8.16
C ALA A 88 -4.38 6.25 -7.20
N GLU A 89 -4.83 5.02 -7.30
CA GLU A 89 -5.72 4.37 -6.34
C GLU A 89 -5.21 2.98 -6.04
N LYS A 90 -5.12 2.67 -4.74
CA LYS A 90 -4.75 1.36 -4.24
C LYS A 90 -5.74 0.91 -3.19
N VAL A 91 -5.84 -0.38 -3.00
CA VAL A 91 -6.49 -0.99 -1.86
C VAL A 91 -5.46 -1.86 -1.14
N LEU A 92 -5.49 -1.82 0.19
CA LEU A 92 -4.48 -2.43 1.03
C LEU A 92 -5.13 -3.29 2.12
N MET A 93 -4.45 -4.34 2.53
CA MET A 93 -4.86 -5.14 3.69
C MET A 93 -3.70 -5.28 4.67
N LEU A 94 -4.01 -5.09 5.95
CA LEU A 94 -3.10 -5.45 7.04
C LEU A 94 -3.78 -6.45 7.97
N TYR A 95 -3.00 -7.44 8.40
CA TYR A 95 -3.42 -8.40 9.42
C TYR A 95 -3.37 -7.80 10.83
N PRO A 96 -4.09 -8.39 11.81
CA PRO A 96 -3.99 -7.99 13.21
C PRO A 96 -2.55 -8.00 13.72
N GLY A 97 -2.10 -6.90 14.32
CA GLY A 97 -0.75 -6.73 14.83
C GLY A 97 0.32 -6.44 13.79
N GLN A 98 -0.02 -6.42 12.51
CA GLN A 98 0.93 -6.11 11.45
C GLN A 98 1.28 -4.63 11.43
N PHE A 99 2.54 -4.33 11.09
CA PHE A 99 3.11 -3.01 11.03
C PHE A 99 3.63 -2.71 9.62
N ALA A 100 3.18 -1.61 9.04
CA ALA A 100 3.79 -1.06 7.83
C ALA A 100 4.88 -0.05 8.24
N PRO A 101 6.13 -0.19 7.74
CA PRO A 101 7.26 0.60 8.20
C PRO A 101 7.07 2.10 8.06
N THR A 102 7.68 2.85 9.00
CA THR A 102 7.64 4.31 9.01
C THR A 102 8.35 4.88 7.79
N HIS A 103 7.64 5.69 7.03
CA HIS A 103 8.16 6.37 5.85
C HIS A 103 7.46 7.70 5.62
N TYR A 104 7.96 8.49 4.68
CA TYR A 104 7.28 9.63 4.08
C TYR A 104 7.54 9.68 2.58
N HIS A 105 6.79 10.54 1.89
CA HIS A 105 6.96 10.84 0.47
C HIS A 105 7.50 12.26 0.30
N TRP A 106 8.47 12.44 -0.62
CA TRP A 106 8.98 13.80 -0.92
C TRP A 106 7.97 14.65 -1.69
N ASN A 107 7.20 14.02 -2.58
CA ASN A 107 6.29 14.70 -3.50
C ASN A 107 4.85 14.28 -3.35
N LYS A 108 4.61 12.99 -3.11
CA LYS A 108 3.26 12.41 -3.10
C LYS A 108 2.46 12.87 -1.88
N MET A 109 1.26 13.41 -2.15
CA MET A 109 0.17 13.55 -1.18
C MET A 109 -0.77 12.37 -1.37
N GLU A 110 -1.30 11.85 -0.26
CA GLU A 110 -2.24 10.73 -0.26
C GLU A 110 -3.30 10.87 0.82
N ASP A 111 -4.48 10.33 0.55
CA ASP A 111 -5.49 10.04 1.56
C ASP A 111 -5.49 8.54 1.87
N ILE A 112 -5.41 8.20 3.14
CA ILE A 112 -5.60 6.84 3.64
C ILE A 112 -6.98 6.76 4.27
N ILE A 113 -7.79 5.83 3.76
CA ILE A 113 -9.20 5.70 4.09
C ILE A 113 -9.42 4.30 4.66
N ASN A 114 -10.01 4.18 5.85
CA ASN A 114 -10.45 2.89 6.36
C ASN A 114 -11.72 2.45 5.61
N ARG A 115 -11.60 1.43 4.76
CA ARG A 115 -12.70 0.91 3.92
C ARG A 115 -13.50 -0.20 4.57
N GLY A 116 -13.06 -0.70 5.73
CA GLY A 116 -13.77 -1.72 6.48
C GLY A 116 -12.87 -2.70 7.20
N GLY A 117 -13.47 -3.66 7.86
CA GLY A 117 -12.77 -4.58 8.75
C GLY A 117 -12.59 -3.97 10.13
N ASN A 118 -11.35 -3.91 10.61
CA ASN A 118 -11.02 -3.42 11.93
C ASN A 118 -10.59 -1.92 11.91
N ASP A 119 -10.40 -1.35 13.09
CA ASP A 119 -9.79 -0.04 13.28
C ASP A 119 -8.29 -0.05 12.96
N ILE A 120 -7.76 1.12 12.57
CA ILE A 120 -6.34 1.30 12.34
C ILE A 120 -5.82 2.58 13.01
N TYR A 121 -4.58 2.54 13.48
CA TYR A 121 -3.86 3.70 13.98
C TYR A 121 -2.81 4.14 12.97
N ILE A 122 -2.81 5.43 12.66
CA ILE A 122 -1.76 6.08 11.88
C ILE A 122 -0.91 6.90 12.84
N THR A 123 0.36 6.53 13.00
CA THR A 123 1.29 7.32 13.82
C THR A 123 1.99 8.33 12.94
N VAL A 124 2.13 9.58 13.39
CA VAL A 124 2.62 10.68 12.55
C VAL A 124 3.72 11.49 13.21
N TRP A 125 4.67 11.99 12.39
CA TRP A 125 5.72 12.95 12.75
C TRP A 125 5.95 13.91 11.60
N ASN A 126 6.24 15.17 11.90
CA ASN A 126 6.80 16.06 10.88
C ASN A 126 8.22 15.59 10.52
N GLY A 127 8.55 15.61 9.24
CA GLY A 127 9.89 15.35 8.73
C GLY A 127 10.66 16.64 8.51
N SER A 128 11.99 16.59 8.64
CA SER A 128 12.89 17.67 8.24
C SER A 128 13.47 17.41 6.84
N GLU A 129 14.09 18.44 6.26
CA GLU A 129 14.85 18.32 5.00
C GLU A 129 16.02 17.33 5.10
N ASP A 130 16.57 17.13 6.32
CA ASP A 130 17.64 16.16 6.61
C ASP A 130 17.11 14.75 6.87
N ASN A 131 15.85 14.46 6.52
CA ASN A 131 15.19 13.15 6.70
C ASN A 131 15.10 12.70 8.17
N GLN A 132 14.96 13.65 9.12
CA GLN A 132 14.79 13.34 10.53
C GLN A 132 13.34 13.56 10.96
N LYS A 133 12.87 12.80 11.95
CA LYS A 133 11.61 13.06 12.64
C LYS A 133 11.80 14.26 13.59
N LEU A 134 10.91 15.24 13.48
CA LEU A 134 10.90 16.42 14.36
C LEU A 134 10.05 16.14 15.61
N ASP A 135 10.49 16.69 16.76
CA ASP A 135 9.73 16.69 18.01
C ASP A 135 8.82 17.94 18.09
N THR A 136 7.92 18.07 17.12
CA THR A 136 6.97 19.18 17.01
C THR A 136 5.55 18.65 16.93
N ASP A 137 4.57 19.44 17.34
CA ASP A 137 3.16 19.10 17.17
C ASP A 137 2.84 18.89 15.68
N VAL A 138 2.10 17.84 15.39
CA VAL A 138 1.70 17.45 14.03
C VAL A 138 0.23 17.76 13.84
N THR A 139 -0.10 18.55 12.83
CA THR A 139 -1.49 18.83 12.44
C THR A 139 -1.80 18.17 11.11
N VAL A 140 -2.82 17.32 11.10
CA VAL A 140 -3.31 16.64 9.91
C VAL A 140 -4.77 17.00 9.63
N SER A 141 -5.22 16.75 8.41
CA SER A 141 -6.64 16.75 8.06
C SER A 141 -7.19 15.33 8.14
N SER A 142 -8.30 15.14 8.84
CA SER A 142 -9.04 13.88 8.89
C SER A 142 -10.50 14.19 8.54
N ASP A 143 -10.95 13.73 7.38
CA ASP A 143 -12.29 14.02 6.84
C ASP A 143 -12.62 15.53 6.80
N GLY A 144 -11.62 16.35 6.45
CA GLY A 144 -11.75 17.82 6.41
C GLY A 144 -11.61 18.52 7.77
N ILE A 145 -11.44 17.78 8.87
CA ILE A 145 -11.30 18.29 10.22
C ILE A 145 -9.82 18.28 10.62
N LYS A 146 -9.30 19.42 11.09
CA LYS A 146 -7.93 19.49 11.62
C LYS A 146 -7.81 18.78 12.95
N LYS A 147 -6.89 17.84 13.05
CA LYS A 147 -6.50 17.13 14.29
C LYS A 147 -5.04 17.42 14.58
N THR A 148 -4.71 17.81 15.81
CA THR A 148 -3.32 18.06 16.24
C THR A 148 -2.93 17.07 17.31
N VAL A 149 -1.78 16.43 17.13
CA VAL A 149 -1.18 15.47 18.07
C VAL A 149 0.29 15.82 18.30
N LYS A 150 0.88 15.29 19.36
CA LYS A 150 2.33 15.37 19.59
C LYS A 150 3.08 14.51 18.54
N ALA A 151 4.36 14.79 18.34
CA ALA A 151 5.24 13.91 17.56
C ALA A 151 5.10 12.45 18.02
N GLY A 152 4.88 11.54 17.09
CA GLY A 152 4.59 10.13 17.39
C GLY A 152 3.18 9.86 17.95
N GLY A 153 2.31 10.87 17.92
CA GLY A 153 0.91 10.70 18.27
C GLY A 153 0.18 9.85 17.24
N LYS A 154 -0.88 9.18 17.68
CA LYS A 154 -1.67 8.27 16.86
C LYS A 154 -3.01 8.88 16.50
N ILE A 155 -3.37 8.80 15.25
CA ILE A 155 -4.72 9.09 14.74
C ILE A 155 -5.43 7.75 14.55
N LEU A 156 -6.53 7.56 15.26
CA LEU A 156 -7.40 6.39 15.09
C LEU A 156 -8.34 6.65 13.91
N LEU A 157 -8.47 5.67 13.02
CA LEU A 157 -9.44 5.67 11.94
C LEU A 157 -10.39 4.46 12.10
N HIS A 158 -11.64 4.75 12.33
CA HIS A 158 -12.74 3.77 12.23
C HIS A 158 -13.13 3.56 10.76
N PRO A 159 -13.84 2.46 10.43
CA PRO A 159 -14.41 2.27 9.09
C PRO A 159 -15.18 3.49 8.59
N GLY A 160 -14.81 4.01 7.42
CA GLY A 160 -15.35 5.22 6.81
C GLY A 160 -14.50 6.47 7.02
N GLU A 161 -13.63 6.50 8.03
CA GLU A 161 -12.77 7.68 8.30
C GLU A 161 -11.49 7.67 7.47
N SER A 162 -10.93 8.85 7.26
CA SER A 162 -9.70 9.07 6.48
C SER A 162 -8.73 10.05 7.13
N ILE A 163 -7.50 10.03 6.63
CA ILE A 163 -6.44 11.00 6.95
C ILE A 163 -5.72 11.42 5.69
N THR A 164 -5.44 12.71 5.55
CA THR A 164 -4.57 13.23 4.48
C THR A 164 -3.12 13.25 4.97
N ILE A 165 -2.26 12.57 4.23
CA ILE A 165 -0.80 12.52 4.41
C ILE A 165 -0.17 13.46 3.38
N THR A 166 0.47 14.53 3.87
CA THR A 166 1.19 15.48 3.02
C THR A 166 2.64 15.07 2.81
N PRO A 167 3.35 15.61 1.80
CA PRO A 167 4.79 15.43 1.69
C PRO A 167 5.54 15.73 3.00
N TYR A 168 6.64 14.99 3.24
CA TYR A 168 7.47 15.08 4.46
C TYR A 168 6.75 14.72 5.77
N LEU A 169 5.55 14.16 5.74
CA LEU A 169 4.89 13.66 6.93
C LEU A 169 5.25 12.18 7.13
N TYR A 170 6.18 11.91 8.08
CA TYR A 170 6.44 10.53 8.49
C TYR A 170 5.19 9.89 9.07
N HIS A 171 4.87 8.71 8.56
CA HIS A 171 3.72 7.94 9.03
C HIS A 171 4.01 6.43 9.02
N ASN A 172 3.26 5.71 9.81
CA ASN A 172 3.18 4.25 9.76
C ASN A 172 1.77 3.78 10.09
N PHE A 173 1.50 2.54 9.74
CA PHE A 173 0.21 1.89 10.00
C PHE A 173 0.39 0.83 11.07
N ILE A 174 -0.48 0.85 12.10
CA ILE A 174 -0.48 -0.12 13.18
C ILE A 174 -1.92 -0.61 13.38
N THR A 175 -2.13 -1.91 13.24
CA THR A 175 -3.41 -2.53 13.52
C THR A 175 -3.49 -3.03 14.96
N ASN A 176 -4.70 -3.17 15.49
CA ASN A 176 -4.89 -3.87 16.76
C ASN A 176 -4.49 -5.34 16.64
N THR A 177 -3.98 -5.92 17.72
CA THR A 177 -3.66 -7.35 17.79
C THR A 177 -4.91 -8.23 17.93
N SER A 178 -6.03 -7.63 18.28
CA SER A 178 -7.35 -8.28 18.41
C SER A 178 -8.27 -7.85 17.27
N GLY A 179 -9.19 -8.72 16.92
CA GLY A 179 -10.14 -8.48 15.83
C GLY A 179 -9.67 -9.07 14.49
N GLY A 180 -10.26 -8.61 13.41
CA GLY A 180 -9.94 -9.07 12.04
C GLY A 180 -8.93 -8.17 11.33
N PRO A 181 -8.60 -8.48 10.07
CA PRO A 181 -7.82 -7.60 9.21
C PRO A 181 -8.55 -6.29 8.92
N VAL A 182 -7.80 -5.28 8.49
CA VAL A 182 -8.33 -4.00 8.03
C VAL A 182 -8.15 -3.87 6.52
N LEU A 183 -9.17 -3.34 5.86
CA LEU A 183 -9.12 -2.94 4.46
C LEU A 183 -8.97 -1.43 4.38
N LEU A 184 -7.91 -0.97 3.71
CA LEU A 184 -7.66 0.45 3.47
C LEU A 184 -7.78 0.78 1.99
N GLY A 185 -8.19 2.01 1.70
CA GLY A 185 -8.02 2.63 0.39
C GLY A 185 -6.93 3.68 0.46
N GLU A 186 -6.14 3.80 -0.58
CA GLU A 186 -5.24 4.92 -0.83
C GLU A 186 -5.68 5.63 -2.09
N VAL A 187 -5.92 6.93 -1.99
CA VAL A 187 -6.09 7.83 -3.14
C VAL A 187 -4.96 8.83 -3.08
N SER A 188 -4.14 8.88 -4.11
CA SER A 188 -2.91 9.66 -4.05
C SER A 188 -2.55 10.32 -5.38
N MET A 189 -1.55 11.19 -5.38
CA MET A 189 -0.80 11.52 -6.58
C MET A 189 -0.17 10.25 -7.17
N CYS A 190 0.39 10.32 -8.38
CA CYS A 190 1.07 9.18 -9.00
C CYS A 190 2.09 8.55 -8.07
N ASN A 191 2.06 7.23 -7.98
CA ASN A 191 3.01 6.47 -7.19
C ASN A 191 4.32 6.26 -7.95
N ASP A 192 5.45 6.56 -7.30
CA ASP A 192 6.80 6.23 -7.74
C ASP A 192 7.55 5.52 -6.61
N ASP A 193 7.42 4.18 -6.56
CA ASP A 193 8.03 3.35 -5.51
C ASP A 193 9.57 3.41 -5.49
N GLU A 194 10.20 3.84 -6.60
CA GLU A 194 11.64 3.87 -6.72
C GLU A 194 12.26 5.17 -6.19
N ASN A 195 11.55 6.30 -6.33
CA ASN A 195 12.15 7.60 -6.08
C ASN A 195 11.37 8.48 -5.08
N ASP A 196 10.19 8.07 -4.62
CA ASP A 196 9.33 8.89 -3.77
C ASP A 196 8.95 8.22 -2.45
N ASN A 197 9.78 7.29 -1.94
CA ASN A 197 9.64 6.66 -0.63
C ASN A 197 10.90 6.82 0.20
N ASN A 198 10.80 7.48 1.34
CA ASN A 198 11.89 7.56 2.32
C ASN A 198 11.52 6.74 3.57
N PHE A 199 12.05 5.52 3.65
CA PHE A 199 11.91 4.70 4.86
C PHE A 199 12.84 5.20 5.96
N PHE A 200 12.29 5.33 7.18
CA PHE A 200 13.09 5.76 8.34
C PHE A 200 14.14 4.71 8.71
N ASP A 201 13.78 3.45 8.67
CA ASP A 201 14.70 2.33 8.86
C ASP A 201 15.23 1.83 7.51
N LYS A 202 16.47 1.32 7.49
CA LYS A 202 17.05 0.71 6.30
C LYS A 202 16.43 -0.67 6.05
N ILE A 203 15.41 -0.70 5.22
CA ILE A 203 14.69 -1.93 4.81
C ILE A 203 14.65 -2.04 3.29
N GLY A 204 14.37 -3.25 2.77
CA GLY A 204 14.09 -3.47 1.36
C GLY A 204 12.69 -2.98 0.96
N ARG A 205 12.36 -3.09 -0.34
CA ARG A 205 11.00 -2.80 -0.84
C ARG A 205 10.29 -4.08 -1.25
N PHE A 206 11.00 -5.03 -1.85
CA PHE A 206 10.45 -6.26 -2.41
C PHE A 206 10.88 -7.49 -1.61
N PRO A 207 10.05 -8.54 -1.56
CA PRO A 207 10.41 -9.79 -0.89
C PRO A 207 11.40 -10.58 -1.75
N GLU A 208 12.24 -11.41 -1.09
CA GLU A 208 12.86 -12.55 -1.75
C GLU A 208 11.84 -13.71 -1.76
N ILE A 209 11.52 -14.23 -2.96
CA ILE A 209 10.48 -15.25 -3.12
C ILE A 209 11.10 -16.64 -3.26
N GLU A 210 10.72 -17.56 -2.35
CA GLU A 210 10.98 -18.98 -2.45
C GLU A 210 9.79 -19.66 -3.17
N GLU A 211 10.04 -20.24 -4.33
CA GLU A 211 9.00 -20.85 -5.18
C GLU A 211 8.69 -22.29 -4.73
N ASP A 212 7.97 -22.42 -3.63
CA ASP A 212 7.52 -23.70 -3.06
C ASP A 212 6.19 -24.21 -3.66
N GLU A 213 5.45 -23.36 -4.36
CA GLU A 213 4.28 -23.72 -5.16
C GLU A 213 4.12 -22.81 -6.40
N LYS A 214 3.15 -23.12 -7.25
CA LYS A 214 2.85 -22.27 -8.41
C LYS A 214 2.17 -20.97 -7.97
N PRO A 215 2.46 -19.80 -8.61
CA PRO A 215 1.77 -18.57 -8.30
C PRO A 215 0.27 -18.67 -8.60
N TYR A 216 -0.54 -18.28 -7.64
CA TYR A 216 -1.99 -18.16 -7.79
C TYR A 216 -2.34 -16.93 -8.67
N ARG A 217 -1.70 -15.80 -8.39
CA ARG A 217 -1.71 -14.57 -9.19
C ARG A 217 -0.27 -14.12 -9.39
N LEU A 218 0.02 -13.37 -10.44
CA LEU A 218 1.31 -12.70 -10.59
C LEU A 218 1.32 -11.38 -9.82
N LEU A 219 2.46 -11.07 -9.21
CA LEU A 219 2.70 -9.76 -8.63
C LEU A 219 3.05 -8.75 -9.75
N CYS A 220 2.86 -7.47 -9.49
CA CYS A 220 2.99 -6.42 -10.50
C CYS A 220 4.40 -6.30 -11.13
N PHE A 221 5.41 -6.87 -10.50
CA PHE A 221 6.78 -6.95 -11.04
C PHE A 221 7.12 -8.28 -11.74
N GLU A 222 6.17 -9.23 -11.80
CA GLU A 222 6.34 -10.56 -12.41
C GLU A 222 5.68 -10.68 -13.79
N TYR A 223 5.05 -9.63 -14.29
CA TYR A 223 4.35 -9.67 -15.58
C TYR A 223 5.31 -9.97 -16.73
N PRO A 224 4.89 -10.76 -17.74
CA PRO A 224 5.67 -11.00 -18.93
C PRO A 224 6.08 -9.69 -19.61
N LYS A 225 7.36 -9.62 -20.04
CA LYS A 225 7.91 -8.48 -20.79
C LYS A 225 7.58 -8.57 -22.27
#